data_c2352a148a97f787f8ae1c582007dbd9
#
_entry.id   c2352a148a97f787f8ae1c582007dbd9
#
_cell.length_a   1.000
_cell.length_b   1.000
_cell.length_c   1.000
_cell.angle_alpha   90.00
_cell.angle_beta   90.00
_cell.angle_gamma   90.00
#
_symmetry.space_group_name_H-M   'P 1'
#
loop_
_entity.id
_entity.type
_entity.pdbx_description
1 polymer ?
#
loop_
_entity_poly.entity_id
_entity_poly.type
_entity_poly.pdbx_seq_one_letter_code
_entity_poly.pdbx_strand_id
1 'polypeptide(L)'
;KLVVSYGKRAHVTLCDGTKIWANAGTVLLFPTRFEDKKREIYVDGEIYIDVTPNPEKPFIVKTSDMGIKVLGTSFYVSAYRKDAEKSIVLVTGKVEVAASNGETVRILPNDRFRQSADRYVVDKVNVEDYGSWKDGQLSFRNTELSGILKQLSRYYNVKIVYDKQRPITCSGKLNLD
;
A
#
# COMPACT_ATOMS: atom_id res chain seq x y z
N LYS A 1 12.56 -13.45 0.67
CA LYS A 1 11.57 -12.99 1.64
C LYS A 1 12.16 -11.84 2.44
N LEU A 2 11.44 -10.71 2.52
CA LEU A 2 11.73 -9.59 3.41
C LEU A 2 10.61 -9.50 4.46
N VAL A 3 10.97 -9.36 5.73
CA VAL A 3 10.04 -9.13 6.84
C VAL A 3 10.48 -7.85 7.53
N VAL A 4 9.61 -6.86 7.56
CA VAL A 4 9.85 -5.58 8.22
C VAL A 4 9.19 -5.62 9.59
N SER A 5 9.96 -5.57 10.66
CA SER A 5 9.44 -5.54 12.02
C SER A 5 8.63 -4.26 12.28
N TYR A 6 7.73 -4.30 13.25
CA TYR A 6 7.12 -3.07 13.76
C TYR A 6 8.22 -2.11 14.25
N GLY A 7 7.99 -0.80 14.11
CA GLY A 7 8.97 0.22 14.41
C GLY A 7 10.12 0.35 13.41
N LYS A 8 10.06 -0.35 12.29
CA LYS A 8 11.10 -0.32 11.23
C LYS A 8 10.48 -0.06 9.87
N ARG A 9 11.32 0.42 8.96
CA ARG A 9 11.03 0.57 7.53
C ARG A 9 12.16 -0.06 6.74
N ALA A 10 11.90 -0.49 5.53
CA ALA A 10 12.92 -1.06 4.65
C ALA A 10 12.76 -0.52 3.22
N HIS A 11 13.85 -0.49 2.50
CA HIS A 11 13.89 -0.22 1.08
C HIS A 11 14.61 -1.36 0.37
N VAL A 12 14.08 -1.80 -0.78
CA VAL A 12 14.68 -2.83 -1.62
C VAL A 12 14.57 -2.45 -3.08
N THR A 13 15.63 -2.71 -3.83
CA THR A 13 15.62 -2.64 -5.31
C THR A 13 15.62 -4.08 -5.84
N LEU A 14 14.64 -4.40 -6.66
CA LEU A 14 14.52 -5.71 -7.30
C LEU A 14 15.46 -5.84 -8.50
N CYS A 15 15.61 -7.06 -9.02
CA CYS A 15 16.53 -7.36 -10.13
C CYS A 15 16.19 -6.66 -11.45
N ASP A 16 14.95 -6.17 -11.61
CA ASP A 16 14.48 -5.41 -12.78
C ASP A 16 14.60 -3.88 -12.59
N GLY A 17 15.19 -3.44 -11.47
CA GLY A 17 15.32 -2.02 -11.11
C GLY A 17 14.10 -1.43 -10.38
N THR A 18 13.02 -2.19 -10.22
CA THR A 18 11.85 -1.76 -9.43
C THR A 18 12.23 -1.47 -7.99
N LYS A 19 11.82 -0.31 -7.47
CA LYS A 19 12.11 0.12 -6.10
C LYS A 19 10.88 -0.03 -5.21
N ILE A 20 11.07 -0.56 -4.03
CA ILE A 20 10.00 -0.77 -3.05
C ILE A 20 10.43 -0.21 -1.70
N TRP A 21 9.61 0.66 -1.14
CA TRP A 21 9.67 1.07 0.26
C TRP A 21 8.60 0.29 1.00
N ALA A 22 8.98 -0.39 2.06
CA ALA A 22 8.09 -1.21 2.87
C ALA A 22 7.98 -0.64 4.28
N ASN A 23 6.75 -0.44 4.72
CA ASN A 23 6.42 0.11 6.03
C ASN A 23 6.41 -0.97 7.12
N ALA A 24 6.29 -0.54 8.37
CA ALA A 24 6.32 -1.38 9.56
C ALA A 24 5.30 -2.53 9.50
N GLY A 25 5.72 -3.74 9.85
CA GLY A 25 4.89 -4.95 9.85
C GLY A 25 4.66 -5.57 8.47
N THR A 26 5.36 -5.11 7.43
CA THR A 26 5.20 -5.62 6.07
C THR A 26 5.96 -6.93 5.86
N VAL A 27 5.33 -7.87 5.18
CA VAL A 27 5.95 -9.07 4.62
C VAL A 27 5.92 -8.98 3.10
N LEU A 28 7.09 -9.09 2.48
CA LEU A 28 7.27 -9.04 1.03
C LEU A 28 7.94 -10.34 0.56
N LEU A 29 7.31 -11.02 -0.40
CA LEU A 29 7.88 -12.19 -1.07
C LEU A 29 8.13 -11.84 -2.53
N PHE A 30 9.35 -12.05 -2.98
CA PHE A 30 9.75 -11.80 -4.37
C PHE A 30 10.85 -12.80 -4.77
N PRO A 31 10.95 -13.17 -6.05
CA PRO A 31 12.02 -14.02 -6.56
C PRO A 31 13.33 -13.24 -6.67
N THR A 32 14.45 -13.93 -6.71
CA THR A 32 15.77 -13.33 -6.98
C THR A 32 15.89 -12.87 -8.44
N ARG A 33 15.17 -13.53 -9.35
CA ARG A 33 15.05 -13.18 -10.77
C ARG A 33 13.62 -13.44 -11.26
N PHE A 34 13.16 -12.62 -12.18
CA PHE A 34 11.87 -12.82 -12.86
C PHE A 34 12.10 -13.62 -14.15
N GLU A 35 11.84 -14.91 -14.15
CA GLU A 35 12.10 -15.83 -15.27
C GLU A 35 10.92 -15.93 -16.25
N ASP A 36 9.69 -15.85 -15.75
CA ASP A 36 8.46 -15.98 -16.53
C ASP A 36 8.13 -14.74 -17.38
N LYS A 37 7.03 -14.83 -18.15
CA LYS A 37 6.46 -13.72 -18.93
C LYS A 37 5.86 -12.60 -18.06
N LYS A 38 5.99 -12.68 -16.74
CA LYS A 38 5.49 -11.71 -15.77
C LYS A 38 6.50 -11.49 -14.65
N ARG A 39 6.39 -10.35 -13.98
CA ARG A 39 7.12 -10.01 -12.77
C ARG A 39 6.13 -10.06 -11.60
N GLU A 40 6.27 -11.01 -10.70
CA GLU A 40 5.28 -11.22 -9.64
C GLU A 40 5.91 -11.14 -8.26
N ILE A 41 5.25 -10.40 -7.37
CA ILE A 41 5.57 -10.32 -5.94
C ILE A 41 4.30 -10.52 -5.10
N TYR A 42 4.47 -10.89 -3.83
CA TYR A 42 3.38 -10.95 -2.86
C TYR A 42 3.65 -9.99 -1.70
N VAL A 43 2.60 -9.28 -1.28
CA VAL A 43 2.63 -8.28 -0.21
C VAL A 43 1.55 -8.57 0.83
N ASP A 44 1.94 -8.63 2.10
CA ASP A 44 1.07 -8.48 3.26
C ASP A 44 1.61 -7.30 4.07
N GLY A 45 0.98 -6.14 3.95
CA GLY A 45 1.50 -4.93 4.56
C GLY A 45 1.26 -3.65 3.76
N GLU A 46 2.14 -2.68 3.96
CA GLU A 46 2.07 -1.39 3.28
C GLU A 46 3.39 -1.11 2.55
N ILE A 47 3.26 -0.77 1.26
CA ILE A 47 4.38 -0.41 0.40
C ILE A 47 4.09 0.83 -0.44
N TYR A 48 5.14 1.59 -0.74
CA TYR A 48 5.24 2.40 -1.94
C TYR A 48 6.11 1.65 -2.94
N ILE A 49 5.68 1.58 -4.18
CA ILE A 49 6.43 0.90 -5.23
C ILE A 49 6.56 1.79 -6.46
N ASP A 50 7.76 1.84 -7.01
CA ASP A 50 8.09 2.50 -8.26
C ASP A 50 8.57 1.44 -9.26
N VAL A 51 7.64 1.00 -10.11
CA VAL A 51 7.84 -0.13 -11.02
C VAL A 51 8.56 0.32 -12.29
N THR A 52 9.68 -0.30 -12.58
CA THR A 52 10.42 -0.10 -13.83
C THR A 52 9.53 -0.41 -15.04
N PRO A 53 9.37 0.52 -16.00
CA PRO A 53 8.53 0.32 -17.17
C PRO A 53 8.99 -0.89 -18.02
N ASN A 54 8.06 -1.79 -18.31
CA ASN A 54 8.24 -2.89 -19.25
C ASN A 54 6.87 -3.39 -19.73
N PRO A 55 6.38 -2.90 -20.90
CA PRO A 55 5.09 -3.30 -21.47
C PRO A 55 4.98 -4.78 -21.85
N GLU A 56 6.10 -5.41 -22.20
CA GLU A 56 6.13 -6.81 -22.64
C GLU A 56 6.08 -7.79 -21.44
N LYS A 57 6.49 -7.34 -20.26
CA LYS A 57 6.55 -8.16 -19.04
C LYS A 57 5.82 -7.48 -17.89
N PRO A 58 4.49 -7.67 -17.77
CA PRO A 58 3.69 -7.03 -16.73
C PRO A 58 4.21 -7.31 -15.32
N PHE A 59 4.07 -6.33 -14.44
CA PHE A 59 4.36 -6.46 -13.02
C PHE A 59 3.07 -6.71 -12.24
N ILE A 60 3.05 -7.73 -11.40
CA ILE A 60 1.88 -8.15 -10.64
C ILE A 60 2.21 -8.11 -9.14
N VAL A 61 1.47 -7.30 -8.40
CA VAL A 61 1.49 -7.33 -6.94
C VAL A 61 0.29 -8.15 -6.47
N LYS A 62 0.54 -9.27 -5.81
CA LYS A 62 -0.49 -10.09 -5.16
C LYS A 62 -0.59 -9.74 -3.69
N THR A 63 -1.81 -9.71 -3.19
CA THR A 63 -2.12 -9.62 -1.77
C THR A 63 -3.00 -10.81 -1.36
N SER A 64 -3.51 -10.84 -0.12
CA SER A 64 -4.48 -11.87 0.27
C SER A 64 -5.77 -11.84 -0.55
N ASP A 65 -6.19 -10.64 -0.98
CA ASP A 65 -7.56 -10.41 -1.48
C ASP A 65 -7.60 -9.71 -2.85
N MET A 66 -6.45 -9.28 -3.38
CA MET A 66 -6.39 -8.49 -4.61
C MET A 66 -5.20 -8.89 -5.47
N GLY A 67 -5.34 -8.73 -6.78
CA GLY A 67 -4.26 -8.73 -7.76
C GLY A 67 -4.12 -7.36 -8.41
N ILE A 68 -2.91 -6.80 -8.45
CA ILE A 68 -2.64 -5.48 -8.99
C ILE A 68 -1.68 -5.63 -10.16
N LYS A 69 -2.11 -5.28 -11.37
CA LYS A 69 -1.31 -5.42 -12.60
C LYS A 69 -0.94 -4.05 -13.14
N VAL A 70 0.34 -3.88 -13.43
CA VAL A 70 0.92 -2.64 -13.98
C VAL A 70 1.99 -2.93 -15.02
N LEU A 71 2.36 -1.91 -15.80
CA LEU A 71 3.40 -1.99 -16.83
C LEU A 71 4.61 -1.08 -16.55
N GLY A 72 4.45 -0.11 -15.65
CA GLY A 72 5.45 0.88 -15.27
C GLY A 72 4.73 2.03 -14.57
N THR A 73 4.69 2.00 -13.23
CA THR A 73 3.69 2.73 -12.45
C THR A 73 4.24 2.95 -11.06
N SER A 74 4.00 4.14 -10.51
CA SER A 74 4.29 4.45 -9.11
C SER A 74 2.98 4.51 -8.33
N PHE A 75 2.87 3.73 -7.23
CA PHE A 75 1.63 3.64 -6.45
C PHE A 75 1.89 3.16 -5.03
N TYR A 76 0.91 3.41 -4.17
CA TYR A 76 0.84 2.93 -2.80
C TYR A 76 -0.10 1.74 -2.70
N VAL A 77 0.24 0.78 -1.85
CA VAL A 77 -0.62 -0.35 -1.47
C VAL A 77 -0.61 -0.44 0.05
N SER A 78 -1.79 -0.44 0.66
CA SER A 78 -1.98 -0.82 2.06
C SER A 78 -2.89 -2.04 2.10
N ALA A 79 -2.32 -3.21 2.35
CA ALA A 79 -3.01 -4.50 2.26
C ALA A 79 -2.56 -5.46 3.38
N TYR A 80 -2.54 -4.99 4.62
CA TYR A 80 -2.34 -5.85 5.77
C TYR A 80 -3.48 -6.86 5.89
N ARG A 81 -3.16 -8.15 5.97
CA ARG A 81 -4.17 -9.23 6.06
C ARG A 81 -5.17 -9.02 7.20
N LYS A 82 -4.71 -8.49 8.33
CA LYS A 82 -5.54 -8.25 9.52
C LYS A 82 -6.39 -6.98 9.45
N ASP A 83 -6.22 -6.14 8.42
CA ASP A 83 -7.01 -4.93 8.27
C ASP A 83 -8.30 -5.23 7.50
N ALA A 84 -9.40 -4.64 7.96
CA ALA A 84 -10.69 -4.83 7.30
C ALA A 84 -10.75 -4.17 5.93
N GLU A 85 -10.04 -3.05 5.76
CA GLU A 85 -9.96 -2.32 4.50
C GLU A 85 -8.56 -2.47 3.90
N LYS A 86 -8.51 -2.68 2.58
CA LYS A 86 -7.29 -2.62 1.76
C LYS A 86 -7.41 -1.43 0.80
N SER A 87 -6.30 -0.80 0.48
CA SER A 87 -6.31 0.34 -0.43
C SER A 87 -5.12 0.40 -1.37
N ILE A 88 -5.35 0.98 -2.53
CA ILE A 88 -4.35 1.29 -3.55
C ILE A 88 -4.53 2.75 -3.92
N VAL A 89 -3.44 3.53 -3.95
CA VAL A 89 -3.45 4.92 -4.40
C VAL A 89 -2.48 5.08 -5.56
N LEU A 90 -2.99 5.50 -6.70
CA LEU A 90 -2.18 5.64 -7.91
C LEU A 90 -1.53 7.02 -7.99
N VAL A 91 -0.21 7.04 -8.13
CA VAL A 91 0.58 8.28 -8.32
C VAL A 91 0.78 8.57 -9.79
N THR A 92 1.36 7.64 -10.55
CA THR A 92 1.60 7.79 -12.00
C THR A 92 1.29 6.50 -12.75
N GLY A 93 0.96 6.61 -14.03
CA GLY A 93 0.73 5.47 -14.90
C GLY A 93 -0.72 4.96 -14.89
N LYS A 94 -0.90 3.65 -14.98
CA LYS A 94 -2.21 2.96 -15.00
C LYS A 94 -2.13 1.69 -14.19
N VAL A 95 -3.18 1.39 -13.45
CA VAL A 95 -3.32 0.16 -12.65
C VAL A 95 -4.60 -0.56 -13.03
N GLU A 96 -4.50 -1.88 -13.19
CA GLU A 96 -5.63 -2.80 -13.23
C GLU A 96 -5.68 -3.56 -11.89
N VAL A 97 -6.79 -3.46 -11.19
CA VAL A 97 -7.02 -4.15 -9.91
C VAL A 97 -8.02 -5.28 -10.15
N ALA A 98 -7.61 -6.53 -9.91
CA ALA A 98 -8.53 -7.65 -9.77
C ALA A 98 -9.03 -7.67 -8.31
N ALA A 99 -10.29 -7.31 -8.11
CA ALA A 99 -10.94 -7.24 -6.82
C ALA A 99 -11.37 -8.65 -6.33
N SER A 100 -11.67 -8.79 -5.03
CA SER A 100 -12.09 -10.07 -4.42
C SER A 100 -13.37 -10.65 -5.01
N ASN A 101 -14.27 -9.79 -5.50
CA ASN A 101 -15.53 -10.19 -6.15
C ASN A 101 -15.36 -10.67 -7.61
N GLY A 102 -14.11 -10.75 -8.12
CA GLY A 102 -13.78 -11.15 -9.48
C GLY A 102 -13.84 -10.04 -10.54
N GLU A 103 -14.24 -8.83 -10.18
CA GLU A 103 -14.24 -7.70 -11.10
C GLU A 103 -12.83 -7.15 -11.31
N THR A 104 -12.61 -6.59 -12.51
CA THR A 104 -11.37 -5.87 -12.84
C THR A 104 -11.67 -4.39 -12.95
N VAL A 105 -10.99 -3.59 -12.14
CA VAL A 105 -11.17 -2.13 -12.05
C VAL A 105 -9.90 -1.44 -12.54
N ARG A 106 -10.05 -0.45 -13.40
CA ARG A 106 -8.94 0.43 -13.81
C ARG A 106 -8.97 1.72 -13.04
N ILE A 107 -7.84 2.12 -12.48
CA ILE A 107 -7.68 3.38 -11.78
C ILE A 107 -6.63 4.26 -12.47
N LEU A 108 -6.82 5.56 -12.37
CA LEU A 108 -6.02 6.63 -12.95
C LEU A 108 -5.27 7.40 -11.87
N PRO A 109 -4.28 8.23 -12.20
CA PRO A 109 -3.59 9.07 -11.22
C PRO A 109 -4.54 9.89 -10.35
N ASN A 110 -4.22 9.95 -9.06
CA ASN A 110 -5.04 10.51 -7.98
C ASN A 110 -6.31 9.70 -7.63
N ASP A 111 -6.53 8.53 -8.24
CA ASP A 111 -7.55 7.60 -7.75
C ASP A 111 -7.03 6.80 -6.57
N ARG A 112 -7.93 6.59 -5.61
CA ARG A 112 -7.80 5.61 -4.55
C ARG A 112 -8.86 4.52 -4.74
N PHE A 113 -8.42 3.29 -4.90
CA PHE A 113 -9.25 2.10 -4.77
C PHE A 113 -9.25 1.65 -3.32
N ARG A 114 -10.41 1.43 -2.72
CA ARG A 114 -10.57 0.83 -1.40
C ARG A 114 -11.48 -0.37 -1.49
N GLN A 115 -11.09 -1.46 -0.84
CA GLN A 115 -11.87 -2.69 -0.76
C GLN A 115 -12.04 -3.09 0.70
N SER A 116 -13.29 -3.42 1.06
CA SER A 116 -13.65 -4.01 2.35
C SER A 116 -14.62 -5.16 2.09
N ALA A 117 -14.24 -6.37 2.50
CA ALA A 117 -14.90 -7.61 2.09
C ALA A 117 -15.06 -7.66 0.55
N ASP A 118 -16.26 -7.90 0.03
CA ASP A 118 -16.54 -8.01 -1.41
C ASP A 118 -16.99 -6.69 -2.07
N ARG A 119 -16.87 -5.58 -1.36
CA ARG A 119 -17.24 -4.25 -1.88
C ARG A 119 -16.01 -3.40 -2.07
N TYR A 120 -16.00 -2.63 -3.16
CA TYR A 120 -14.98 -1.64 -3.39
C TYR A 120 -15.58 -0.26 -3.73
N VAL A 121 -14.77 0.76 -3.54
CA VAL A 121 -15.06 2.16 -3.88
C VAL A 121 -13.82 2.75 -4.53
N VAL A 122 -14.02 3.57 -5.57
CA VAL A 122 -12.95 4.39 -6.16
C VAL A 122 -13.30 5.86 -5.93
N ASP A 123 -12.38 6.60 -5.31
CA ASP A 123 -12.52 8.03 -5.04
C ASP A 123 -11.24 8.80 -5.38
N LYS A 124 -11.34 10.11 -5.55
CA LYS A 124 -10.19 11.00 -5.79
C LYS A 124 -9.54 11.42 -4.48
N VAL A 125 -8.21 11.41 -4.44
CA VAL A 125 -7.43 11.78 -3.26
C VAL A 125 -6.24 12.66 -3.63
N ASN A 126 -5.68 13.35 -2.63
CA ASN A 126 -4.35 13.93 -2.76
C ASN A 126 -3.30 12.86 -2.44
N VAL A 127 -2.50 12.47 -3.42
CA VAL A 127 -1.49 11.41 -3.29
C VAL A 127 -0.41 11.74 -2.26
N GLU A 128 -0.15 13.02 -2.00
CA GLU A 128 0.83 13.47 -1.00
C GLU A 128 0.46 13.03 0.43
N ASP A 129 -0.84 12.82 0.70
CA ASP A 129 -1.30 12.39 2.02
C ASP A 129 -0.98 10.90 2.31
N TYR A 130 -0.57 10.12 1.30
CA TYR A 130 -0.41 8.67 1.43
C TYR A 130 1.04 8.18 1.53
N GLY A 131 2.00 8.94 1.05
CA GLY A 131 3.38 8.48 0.94
C GLY A 131 4.39 9.17 1.83
N SER A 132 3.94 10.11 2.62
CA SER A 132 4.80 10.92 3.49
C SER A 132 5.55 10.08 4.52
N TRP A 133 5.04 8.88 4.87
CA TRP A 133 5.71 7.99 5.82
C TRP A 133 7.09 7.51 5.34
N LYS A 134 7.31 7.35 4.02
CA LYS A 134 8.63 6.97 3.48
C LYS A 134 9.68 8.06 3.71
N ASP A 135 9.23 9.31 3.86
CA ASP A 135 10.04 10.50 4.09
C ASP A 135 10.01 10.94 5.57
N GLY A 136 9.59 10.07 6.50
CA GLY A 136 9.57 10.34 7.94
C GLY A 136 8.40 11.20 8.42
N GLN A 137 7.35 11.36 7.63
CA GLN A 137 6.16 12.11 7.99
C GLN A 137 4.91 11.25 7.89
N LEU A 138 3.91 11.51 8.70
CA LEU A 138 2.57 10.96 8.57
C LEU A 138 1.59 12.10 8.30
N SER A 139 1.00 12.12 7.11
CA SER A 139 -0.06 13.07 6.74
C SER A 139 -1.41 12.36 6.76
N PHE A 140 -2.42 13.02 7.29
CA PHE A 140 -3.78 12.52 7.30
C PHE A 140 -4.77 13.67 7.13
N ARG A 141 -5.83 13.40 6.39
CA ARG A 141 -6.89 14.37 6.08
C ARG A 141 -8.25 13.71 6.25
N ASN A 142 -9.05 14.26 7.15
CA ASN A 142 -10.37 13.73 7.48
C ASN A 142 -10.35 12.20 7.72
N THR A 143 -9.30 11.74 8.41
CA THR A 143 -9.03 10.33 8.64
C THR A 143 -9.55 9.93 10.02
N GLU A 144 -10.20 8.78 10.12
CA GLU A 144 -10.62 8.26 11.42
C GLU A 144 -9.45 8.09 12.36
N LEU A 145 -9.60 8.56 13.61
CA LEU A 145 -8.59 8.45 14.67
C LEU A 145 -8.14 7.01 14.87
N SER A 146 -9.05 6.06 14.76
CA SER A 146 -8.76 4.62 14.81
C SER A 146 -7.68 4.19 13.81
N GLY A 147 -7.78 4.67 12.57
CA GLY A 147 -6.82 4.39 11.50
C GLY A 147 -5.45 5.04 11.78
N ILE A 148 -5.45 6.28 12.26
CA ILE A 148 -4.22 7.01 12.63
C ILE A 148 -3.50 6.28 13.77
N LEU A 149 -4.21 5.95 14.85
CA LEU A 149 -3.64 5.25 16.01
C LEU A 149 -3.09 3.87 15.64
N LYS A 150 -3.73 3.18 14.70
CA LYS A 150 -3.25 1.90 14.19
C LYS A 150 -1.93 2.04 13.41
N GLN A 151 -1.79 3.07 12.59
CA GLN A 151 -0.54 3.38 11.90
C GLN A 151 0.58 3.72 12.90
N LEU A 152 0.30 4.60 13.87
CA LEU A 152 1.24 4.95 14.93
C LEU A 152 1.65 3.74 15.78
N SER A 153 0.69 2.86 16.11
CA SER A 153 0.95 1.62 16.84
C SER A 153 1.96 0.72 16.12
N ARG A 154 1.84 0.59 14.78
CA ARG A 154 2.81 -0.14 13.96
C ARG A 154 4.15 0.58 13.87
N TYR A 155 4.10 1.90 13.66
CA TYR A 155 5.28 2.72 13.46
C TYR A 155 6.18 2.75 14.70
N TYR A 156 5.60 2.93 15.88
CA TYR A 156 6.36 2.99 17.14
C TYR A 156 6.48 1.64 17.86
N ASN A 157 5.90 0.57 17.31
CA ASN A 157 5.84 -0.75 17.95
C ASN A 157 5.23 -0.69 19.36
N VAL A 158 4.14 0.03 19.52
CA VAL A 158 3.42 0.21 20.78
C VAL A 158 1.97 -0.24 20.67
N LYS A 159 1.40 -0.72 21.75
CA LYS A 159 -0.04 -0.98 21.84
C LYS A 159 -0.76 0.29 22.28
N ILE A 160 -1.59 0.84 21.41
CA ILE A 160 -2.45 1.98 21.72
C ILE A 160 -3.87 1.47 21.97
N VAL A 161 -4.40 1.78 23.14
CA VAL A 161 -5.79 1.47 23.51
C VAL A 161 -6.54 2.78 23.67
N TYR A 162 -7.69 2.91 23.01
CA TYR A 162 -8.53 4.09 23.14
C TYR A 162 -10.00 3.68 23.13
N ASP A 163 -10.83 4.53 23.73
CA ASP A 163 -12.28 4.30 23.80
C ASP A 163 -12.93 4.70 22.48
N LYS A 164 -13.64 3.76 21.85
CA LYS A 164 -14.29 3.92 20.52
C LYS A 164 -15.71 4.48 20.62
N GLN A 165 -16.07 5.18 21.67
CA GLN A 165 -17.48 5.61 21.89
C GLN A 165 -18.01 6.52 20.77
N ARG A 166 -17.15 7.26 20.05
CA ARG A 166 -17.56 8.11 18.92
C ARG A 166 -16.53 8.06 17.78
N PRO A 167 -16.97 8.02 16.52
CA PRO A 167 -16.06 8.21 15.39
C PRO A 167 -15.51 9.65 15.43
N ILE A 168 -14.19 9.77 15.55
CA ILE A 168 -13.48 11.05 15.52
C ILE A 168 -12.63 11.05 14.26
N THR A 169 -12.71 12.10 13.44
CA THR A 169 -11.82 12.32 12.30
C THR A 169 -10.84 13.45 12.62
N CYS A 170 -9.61 13.28 12.14
CA CYS A 170 -8.54 14.24 12.31
C CYS A 170 -7.90 14.59 10.98
N SER A 171 -7.32 15.79 10.92
CA SER A 171 -6.46 16.21 9.82
C SER A 171 -5.19 16.83 10.39
N GLY A 172 -4.04 16.53 9.80
CA GLY A 172 -2.77 17.07 10.26
C GLY A 172 -1.57 16.36 9.65
N LYS A 173 -0.40 16.75 10.15
CA LYS A 173 0.89 16.13 9.83
C LYS A 173 1.66 15.88 11.13
N LEU A 174 2.31 14.73 11.22
CA LEU A 174 3.20 14.36 12.31
C LEU A 174 4.57 14.05 11.73
N ASN A 175 5.63 14.56 12.38
CA ASN A 175 6.97 14.03 12.15
C ASN A 175 7.11 12.73 12.91
N LEU A 176 7.68 11.75 12.25
CA LEU A 176 7.80 10.39 12.77
C LEU A 176 9.22 10.12 13.36
N ASP A 177 10.05 11.13 13.44
CA ASP A 177 11.42 11.06 14.01
C ASP A 177 11.40 11.26 15.51
#